data_30e58fb9d3a5c832f0d56ee80c190b26
#
_entry.id   30e58fb9d3a5c832f0d56ee80c190b26
#
_cell.length_a   1.000
_cell.length_b   1.000
_cell.length_c   1.000
_cell.angle_alpha   90.00
_cell.angle_beta   90.00
_cell.angle_gamma   90.00
#
_symmetry.space_group_name_H-M   'P 1'
#
loop_
_entity.id
_entity.type
_entity.pdbx_description
1 polymer ?
#
loop_
_entity_poly.entity_id
_entity_poly.type
_entity_poly.pdbx_seq_one_letter_code
_entity_poly.pdbx_strand_id
1 'polypeptide(L)'
;MLIYRYENKDGGGPFFTKNGSLRSDNSIHFDDDMLSGCLSLESLIEYWNKQENRELYLQDCIIKIYEVPKEEIKQLHSHVIFPQKYAPIN
;
A
#
# COMPACT_ATOMS: atom_id res chain seq x y z
N MET A 1 -5.34 -11.82 9.06
CA MET A 1 -4.24 -10.93 9.47
C MET A 1 -4.56 -9.50 9.11
N LEU A 2 -4.16 -8.56 9.93
CA LEU A 2 -4.34 -7.14 9.62
C LEU A 2 -3.22 -6.66 8.72
N ILE A 3 -3.57 -5.87 7.70
CA ILE A 3 -2.62 -5.25 6.80
C ILE A 3 -2.86 -3.75 6.81
N TYR A 4 -1.77 -2.99 6.94
CA TYR A 4 -1.78 -1.53 7.00
C TYR A 4 -1.21 -0.97 5.71
N ARG A 5 -1.91 -0.02 5.09
CA ARG A 5 -1.40 0.65 3.90
C ARG A 5 -1.86 2.10 3.86
N TYR A 6 -1.07 2.93 3.17
CA TYR A 6 -1.50 4.29 2.85
C TYR A 6 -2.32 4.26 1.57
N GLU A 7 -3.40 5.02 1.55
CA GLU A 7 -4.24 5.18 0.36
C GLU A 7 -4.56 6.64 0.13
N ASN A 8 -4.57 7.04 -1.14
CA ASN A 8 -5.06 8.36 -1.54
C ASN A 8 -6.59 8.32 -1.64
N LYS A 9 -7.19 9.46 -1.98
CA LYS A 9 -8.66 9.58 -2.05
C LYS A 9 -9.31 8.66 -3.08
N ASP A 10 -8.55 8.24 -4.08
CA ASP A 10 -9.07 7.37 -5.14
C ASP A 10 -8.84 5.88 -4.86
N GLY A 11 -8.37 5.57 -3.66
CA GLY A 11 -8.10 4.18 -3.27
C GLY A 11 -6.76 3.64 -3.75
N GLY A 12 -5.98 4.42 -4.47
CA GLY A 12 -4.64 4.02 -4.89
C GLY A 12 -3.62 4.20 -3.79
N GLY A 13 -2.46 3.54 -3.95
CA GLY A 13 -1.34 3.70 -3.03
C GLY A 13 -0.57 4.99 -3.27
N PRO A 14 0.43 5.29 -2.41
CA PRO A 14 1.16 6.56 -2.49
C PRO A 14 1.90 6.79 -3.80
N PHE A 15 2.29 5.73 -4.51
CA PHE A 15 2.99 5.87 -5.79
C PHE A 15 2.09 6.28 -6.95
N PHE A 16 0.78 6.36 -6.73
CA PHE A 16 -0.17 6.73 -7.76
C PHE A 16 -0.67 8.14 -7.53
N THR A 17 -0.98 8.83 -8.63
CA THR A 17 -1.63 10.13 -8.57
C THR A 17 -3.11 9.94 -8.23
N LYS A 18 -3.80 11.06 -7.97
CA LYS A 18 -5.24 11.04 -7.76
C LYS A 18 -6.02 10.48 -8.96
N ASN A 19 -5.41 10.51 -10.14
CA ASN A 19 -6.04 10.01 -11.37
C ASN A 19 -5.65 8.55 -11.66
N GLY A 20 -4.96 7.89 -10.74
CA GLY A 20 -4.53 6.51 -10.93
C GLY A 20 -3.27 6.32 -11.77
N SER A 21 -2.62 7.40 -12.16
CA SER A 21 -1.35 7.31 -12.90
C SER A 21 -0.19 7.09 -11.96
N LEU A 22 0.80 6.31 -12.38
CA LEU A 22 1.99 6.06 -11.59
C LEU A 22 2.83 7.34 -11.48
N ARG A 23 3.25 7.69 -10.27
CA ARG A 23 4.04 8.90 -10.02
C ARG A 23 5.52 8.74 -10.35
N SER A 24 6.02 7.52 -10.44
CA SER A 24 7.42 7.26 -10.73
C SER A 24 7.57 6.12 -11.72
N ASP A 25 8.70 6.11 -12.41
CA ASP A 25 9.03 5.06 -13.38
C ASP A 25 9.46 3.74 -12.71
N ASN A 26 9.37 3.69 -11.38
CA ASN A 26 9.62 2.46 -10.66
C ASN A 26 8.49 1.49 -10.98
N SER A 27 8.75 0.65 -11.94
CA SER A 27 7.86 -0.42 -12.33
C SER A 27 7.83 -1.47 -11.21
N ILE A 28 7.09 -1.18 -10.17
CA ILE A 28 6.68 -2.23 -9.25
C ILE A 28 5.57 -2.96 -9.97
N HIS A 29 5.93 -4.08 -10.59
CA HIS A 29 4.95 -4.92 -11.26
C HIS A 29 4.13 -5.64 -10.22
N PHE A 30 3.03 -5.03 -9.83
CA PHE A 30 1.98 -5.77 -9.13
C PHE A 30 1.04 -6.33 -10.20
N ASP A 31 0.55 -7.52 -9.98
CA ASP A 31 -0.62 -7.96 -10.70
C ASP A 31 -1.71 -6.90 -10.49
N ASP A 32 -2.42 -6.54 -11.53
CA ASP A 32 -3.38 -5.43 -11.53
C ASP A 32 -4.47 -5.56 -10.46
N ASP A 33 -4.69 -6.77 -9.94
CA ASP A 33 -5.71 -7.06 -8.95
C ASP A 33 -5.17 -7.19 -7.52
N MET A 34 -3.93 -6.77 -7.29
CA MET A 34 -3.30 -6.86 -5.97
C MET A 34 -3.05 -5.48 -5.38
N LEU A 35 -3.16 -5.41 -4.06
CA LEU A 35 -2.78 -4.23 -3.28
C LEU A 35 -1.58 -4.56 -2.42
N SER A 36 -0.80 -3.55 -2.05
CA SER A 36 0.36 -3.71 -1.19
C SER A 36 0.15 -3.07 0.18
N GLY A 37 0.84 -3.59 1.17
CA GLY A 37 0.79 -3.05 2.52
C GLY A 37 1.84 -3.67 3.42
N CYS A 38 1.72 -3.43 4.72
CA CYS A 38 2.62 -3.98 5.73
C CYS A 38 1.82 -4.67 6.82
N LEU A 39 2.44 -5.63 7.49
CA LEU A 39 1.77 -6.43 8.52
C LEU A 39 1.64 -5.73 9.87
N SER A 40 2.28 -4.59 10.04
CA SER A 40 2.14 -3.77 11.25
C SER A 40 2.25 -2.29 10.90
N LEU A 41 1.70 -1.46 11.78
CA LEU A 41 1.80 -0.02 11.62
C LEU A 41 3.26 0.43 11.70
N GLU A 42 4.05 -0.17 12.59
CA GLU A 42 5.48 0.13 12.72
C GLU A 42 6.23 -0.16 11.43
N SER A 43 5.95 -1.30 10.81
CA SER A 43 6.59 -1.66 9.54
C SER A 43 6.23 -0.70 8.42
N LEU A 44 4.98 -0.26 8.38
CA LEU A 44 4.53 0.71 7.39
C LEU A 44 5.25 2.04 7.54
N ILE A 45 5.33 2.54 8.77
CA ILE A 45 6.01 3.81 9.06
C ILE A 45 7.50 3.70 8.75
N GLU A 46 8.13 2.61 9.16
CA GLU A 46 9.55 2.38 8.90
C GLU A 46 9.84 2.31 7.41
N TYR A 47 9.02 1.60 6.65
CA TYR A 47 9.16 1.50 5.20
C TYR A 47 9.15 2.89 4.55
N TRP A 48 8.18 3.73 4.92
CA TRP A 48 8.03 5.05 4.31
C TRP A 48 9.07 6.05 4.81
N ASN A 49 9.60 5.89 6.03
CA ASN A 49 10.68 6.75 6.53
C ASN A 49 11.97 6.60 5.74
N LYS A 50 12.16 5.47 5.06
CA LYS A 50 13.33 5.22 4.21
C LYS A 50 13.17 5.77 2.80
N GLN A 51 11.99 6.22 2.44
CA GLN A 51 11.72 6.71 1.09
C GLN A 51 12.10 8.18 0.96
N GLU A 52 12.81 8.51 -0.12
CA GLU A 52 13.00 9.89 -0.51
C GLU A 52 11.66 10.43 -0.99
N ASN A 53 11.43 11.72 -0.80
CA ASN A 53 10.18 12.37 -1.23
C ASN A 53 8.92 11.78 -0.59
N ARG A 54 9.05 11.17 0.62
CA ARG A 54 7.88 10.59 1.30
C ARG A 54 6.76 11.59 1.51
N GLU A 55 7.10 12.85 1.76
CA GLU A 55 6.12 13.91 1.95
C GLU A 55 5.26 14.12 0.70
N LEU A 56 5.88 14.04 -0.47
CA LEU A 56 5.17 14.15 -1.73
C LEU A 56 4.24 12.95 -1.95
N TYR A 57 4.77 11.74 -1.73
CA TYR A 57 3.99 10.52 -1.97
C TYR A 57 2.85 10.34 -0.98
N LEU A 58 3.05 10.75 0.27
CA LEU A 58 2.04 10.58 1.32
C LEU A 58 1.09 11.75 1.45
N GLN A 59 1.25 12.78 0.63
CA GLN A 59 0.34 13.92 0.58
C GLN A 59 -1.08 13.44 0.29
N ASP A 60 -2.03 13.83 1.12
CA ASP A 60 -3.43 13.43 1.00
C ASP A 60 -3.70 11.94 1.19
N CYS A 61 -2.71 11.18 1.69
CA CYS A 61 -2.91 9.77 1.99
C CYS A 61 -3.35 9.57 3.44
N ILE A 62 -4.16 8.56 3.65
CA ILE A 62 -4.57 8.11 4.99
C ILE A 62 -4.21 6.64 5.13
N ILE A 63 -4.12 6.17 6.37
CA ILE A 63 -3.84 4.77 6.64
C ILE A 63 -5.15 4.00 6.64
N LYS A 64 -5.21 2.95 5.83
CA LYS A 64 -6.32 2.00 5.78
C LYS A 64 -5.87 0.67 6.33
N ILE A 65 -6.78 -0.03 6.99
CA ILE A 65 -6.51 -1.32 7.60
C ILE A 65 -7.42 -2.36 6.94
N TYR A 66 -6.82 -3.49 6.56
CA TYR A 66 -7.53 -4.59 5.92
C TYR A 66 -7.40 -5.85 6.76
N GLU A 67 -8.47 -6.63 6.82
CA GLU A 67 -8.44 -7.97 7.40
C GLU A 67 -8.42 -8.97 6.25
N VAL A 68 -7.33 -9.73 6.11
CA VAL A 68 -7.11 -10.64 4.98
C VAL A 68 -6.69 -12.00 5.49
N PRO A 69 -7.26 -13.10 4.95
CA PRO A 69 -6.81 -14.45 5.30
C PRO A 69 -5.33 -14.62 5.01
N LYS A 70 -4.62 -15.23 5.93
CA LYS A 70 -3.16 -15.42 5.83
C LYS A 70 -2.75 -16.10 4.52
N GLU A 71 -3.52 -17.06 4.05
CA GLU A 71 -3.23 -17.83 2.85
C GLU A 71 -3.32 -17.01 1.56
N GLU A 72 -3.95 -15.85 1.61
CA GLU A 72 -4.06 -14.96 0.45
C GLU A 72 -3.05 -13.82 0.47
N ILE A 73 -2.19 -13.78 1.48
CA ILE A 73 -1.15 -12.77 1.63
C ILE A 73 0.15 -13.32 1.09
N LYS A 74 0.79 -12.57 0.18
CA LYS A 74 2.09 -12.93 -0.37
C LYS A 74 3.15 -12.01 0.21
N GLN A 75 4.14 -12.59 0.90
CA GLN A 75 5.26 -11.84 1.46
C GLN A 75 6.28 -11.51 0.37
N LEU A 76 6.60 -10.23 0.26
CA LEU A 76 7.70 -9.74 -0.57
C LEU A 76 8.85 -9.31 0.36
N HIS A 77 9.90 -8.75 -0.21
CA HIS A 77 11.11 -8.42 0.56
C HIS A 77 10.84 -7.45 1.73
N SER A 78 10.10 -6.39 1.47
CA SER A 78 9.88 -5.32 2.47
C SER A 78 8.42 -5.06 2.79
N HIS A 79 7.50 -5.76 2.14
CA HIS A 79 6.07 -5.55 2.31
C HIS A 79 5.30 -6.80 1.86
N VAL A 80 3.98 -6.74 1.94
CA VAL A 80 3.12 -7.84 1.49
C VAL A 80 2.17 -7.34 0.41
N ILE A 81 1.66 -8.28 -0.39
CA ILE A 81 0.60 -7.99 -1.35
C ILE A 81 -0.58 -8.92 -1.06
N PHE A 82 -1.77 -8.46 -1.42
CA PHE A 82 -3.01 -9.18 -1.18
C PHE A 82 -4.07 -8.78 -2.22
N PRO A 83 -5.10 -9.64 -2.46
CA PRO A 83 -6.11 -9.34 -3.47
C PRO A 83 -6.92 -8.08 -3.14
N GLN A 84 -7.18 -7.25 -4.15
CA GLN A 84 -7.93 -6.01 -3.96
C GLN A 84 -9.42 -6.20 -3.70
N LYS A 85 -9.92 -7.44 -3.75
CA LYS A 85 -11.33 -7.73 -3.47
C LYS A 85 -11.76 -7.42 -2.04
N TYR A 86 -10.81 -7.27 -1.13
CA TYR A 86 -11.09 -6.97 0.26
C TYR A 86 -11.34 -5.48 0.45
N ALA A 87 -12.34 -5.13 1.25
CA ALA A 87 -12.59 -3.75 1.63
C ALA A 87 -11.86 -3.43 2.93
N PRO A 88 -11.41 -2.19 3.12
CA PRO A 88 -10.77 -1.80 4.38
C PRO A 88 -11.80 -1.81 5.51
N ILE A 89 -11.32 -2.17 6.71
CA ILE A 89 -12.16 -2.13 7.91
C ILE A 89 -12.06 -0.79 8.64
N ASN A 90 -11.19 0.07 8.15
CA ASN A 90 -11.02 1.40 8.72
C ASN A 90 -10.84 2.41 7.58
#